data_c7d3a77b0c3613e3fb69c2204a795120
#
_entry.id   c7d3a77b0c3613e3fb69c2204a795120
#
_cell.length_a   1.000
_cell.length_b   1.000
_cell.length_c   1.000
_cell.angle_alpha   90.00
_cell.angle_beta   90.00
_cell.angle_gamma   90.00
#
_symmetry.space_group_name_H-M   'P 1'
#
loop_
_entity.id
_entity.type
_entity.pdbx_description
1 polymer ?
#
loop_
_entity_poly.entity_id
_entity_poly.type
_entity_poly.pdbx_seq_one_letter_code
_entity_poly.pdbx_strand_id
1 'polypeptide(L)'
;MKYVPHDYQAYCIQRVVEDPAVGLFLRPGLGKTVITLSAVNILKYFRWQVQKVLVVAPKKVAEATWSKEAAKWDHLQHLRTSVVLGSATKRIKALNTPADIYVINRENVEWLVDYYKQAWPFDMVVLDESTSFKNSQSKRWKAMRRVRRFIKRMVLLTGTPSSKGLIDLWAQVYLLDCGERLGQSLSAYRERYFDPDQRSRTQIFSYKATTQP
;
A
#
# COMPACT_ATOMS: atom_id res chain seq x y z
N MET A 1 6.80 -25.26 1.48
CA MET A 1 6.08 -25.57 2.76
C MET A 1 4.58 -25.42 2.51
N LYS A 2 3.78 -26.37 3.00
CA LYS A 2 2.31 -26.26 2.93
C LYS A 2 1.83 -25.10 3.80
N TYR A 3 0.99 -24.24 3.25
CA TYR A 3 0.37 -23.13 3.98
C TYR A 3 -1.00 -23.54 4.49
N VAL A 4 -1.20 -23.38 5.78
CA VAL A 4 -2.51 -23.54 6.43
C VAL A 4 -2.80 -22.21 7.12
N PRO A 5 -3.71 -21.39 6.59
CA PRO A 5 -4.00 -20.08 7.18
C PRO A 5 -4.69 -20.24 8.54
N HIS A 6 -4.33 -19.38 9.49
CA HIS A 6 -5.15 -19.16 10.68
C HIS A 6 -6.47 -18.48 10.28
N ASP A 7 -7.50 -18.57 11.10
CA ASP A 7 -8.84 -18.03 10.80
C ASP A 7 -8.78 -16.53 10.43
N TYR A 8 -8.03 -15.74 11.18
CA TYR A 8 -7.86 -14.31 10.86
C TYR A 8 -7.12 -14.08 9.53
N GLN A 9 -6.17 -14.97 9.16
CA GLN A 9 -5.48 -14.87 7.87
C GLN A 9 -6.42 -15.21 6.72
N ALA A 10 -7.22 -16.28 6.87
CA ALA A 10 -8.24 -16.66 5.90
C ALA A 10 -9.25 -15.52 5.70
N TYR A 11 -9.74 -14.92 6.78
CA TYR A 11 -10.60 -13.74 6.73
C TYR A 11 -9.93 -12.57 5.99
N CYS A 12 -8.68 -12.24 6.32
CA CYS A 12 -7.95 -11.17 5.65
C CYS A 12 -7.74 -11.43 4.15
N ILE A 13 -7.41 -12.69 3.77
CA ILE A 13 -7.30 -13.09 2.36
C ILE A 13 -8.64 -12.85 1.65
N GLN A 14 -9.75 -13.30 2.24
CA GLN A 14 -11.08 -13.09 1.69
C GLN A 14 -11.38 -11.60 1.50
N ARG A 15 -11.11 -10.76 2.51
CA ARG A 15 -11.31 -9.29 2.40
C ARG A 15 -10.51 -8.67 1.26
N VAL A 16 -9.24 -9.04 1.09
CA VAL A 16 -8.41 -8.53 -0.02
C VAL A 16 -8.94 -8.99 -1.38
N VAL A 17 -9.51 -10.20 -1.45
CA VAL A 17 -10.08 -10.74 -2.70
C VAL A 17 -11.41 -10.07 -3.05
N GLU A 18 -12.26 -9.82 -2.07
CA GLU A 18 -13.61 -9.25 -2.29
C GLU A 18 -13.58 -7.74 -2.46
N ASP A 19 -12.83 -7.02 -1.62
CA ASP A 19 -12.84 -5.57 -1.61
C ASP A 19 -11.71 -4.98 -2.47
N PRO A 20 -12.01 -4.00 -3.32
CA PRO A 20 -10.98 -3.35 -4.14
C PRO A 20 -10.05 -2.42 -3.34
N ALA A 21 -10.41 -2.05 -2.12
CA ALA A 21 -9.64 -1.13 -1.29
C ALA A 21 -9.61 -1.59 0.18
N VAL A 22 -8.48 -2.15 0.62
CA VAL A 22 -8.34 -2.79 1.94
C VAL A 22 -7.11 -2.31 2.69
N GLY A 23 -7.27 -2.01 3.98
CA GLY A 23 -6.17 -1.80 4.91
C GLY A 23 -6.02 -3.02 5.83
N LEU A 24 -4.88 -3.71 5.78
CA LEU A 24 -4.52 -4.78 6.72
C LEU A 24 -3.65 -4.20 7.83
N PHE A 25 -4.29 -3.84 8.93
CA PHE A 25 -3.65 -3.24 10.10
C PHE A 25 -3.33 -4.33 11.14
N LEU A 26 -2.35 -5.16 10.81
CA LEU A 26 -1.93 -6.29 11.61
C LEU A 26 -0.53 -6.06 12.19
N ARG A 27 -0.30 -6.48 13.42
CA ARG A 27 1.02 -6.39 14.07
C ARG A 27 2.11 -7.09 13.22
N PRO A 28 3.39 -6.71 13.36
CA PRO A 28 4.50 -7.45 12.76
C PRO A 28 4.44 -8.95 13.12
N GLY A 29 4.85 -9.81 12.20
CA GLY A 29 4.82 -11.27 12.40
C GLY A 29 3.50 -11.98 12.12
N LEU A 30 2.38 -11.25 11.92
CA LEU A 30 1.06 -11.87 11.68
C LEU A 30 0.81 -12.25 10.19
N GLY A 31 1.87 -12.32 9.37
CA GLY A 31 1.78 -12.88 8.02
C GLY A 31 1.15 -11.97 6.96
N LYS A 32 1.23 -10.63 7.09
CA LYS A 32 0.70 -9.69 6.08
C LYS A 32 1.16 -10.04 4.66
N THR A 33 2.41 -10.43 4.49
CA THR A 33 3.00 -10.76 3.19
C THR A 33 2.37 -12.01 2.58
N VAL A 34 2.29 -13.13 3.32
CA VAL A 34 1.68 -14.37 2.82
C VAL A 34 0.18 -14.20 2.57
N ILE A 35 -0.52 -13.45 3.43
CA ILE A 35 -1.93 -13.10 3.23
C ILE A 35 -2.11 -12.40 1.88
N THR A 36 -1.32 -11.35 1.64
CA THR A 36 -1.41 -10.56 0.40
C THR A 36 -1.03 -11.38 -0.83
N LEU A 37 0.05 -12.17 -0.76
CA LEU A 37 0.46 -13.05 -1.86
C LEU A 37 -0.60 -14.11 -2.17
N SER A 38 -1.24 -14.70 -1.16
CA SER A 38 -2.33 -15.66 -1.33
C SER A 38 -3.53 -15.01 -2.02
N ALA A 39 -3.89 -13.79 -1.62
CA ALA A 39 -4.95 -13.03 -2.28
C ALA A 39 -4.60 -12.68 -3.74
N VAL A 40 -3.35 -12.26 -4.01
CA VAL A 40 -2.86 -12.02 -5.38
C VAL A 40 -2.96 -13.27 -6.23
N ASN A 41 -2.57 -14.43 -5.69
CA ASN A 41 -2.70 -15.72 -6.37
C ASN A 41 -4.15 -15.99 -6.79
N ILE A 42 -5.09 -15.81 -5.87
CA ILE A 42 -6.52 -16.01 -6.14
C ILE A 42 -7.01 -15.01 -7.20
N LEU A 43 -6.71 -13.73 -7.04
CA LEU A 43 -7.15 -12.68 -7.95
C LEU A 43 -6.61 -12.84 -9.37
N LYS A 44 -5.38 -13.32 -9.50
CA LYS A 44 -4.71 -13.44 -10.77
C LYS A 44 -5.06 -14.75 -11.49
N TYR A 45 -4.92 -15.89 -10.82
CA TYR A 45 -4.97 -17.22 -11.46
C TYR A 45 -6.32 -17.92 -11.34
N PHE A 46 -7.17 -17.51 -10.42
CA PHE A 46 -8.49 -18.10 -10.23
C PHE A 46 -9.65 -17.18 -10.62
N ARG A 47 -9.49 -15.86 -10.39
CA ARG A 47 -10.54 -14.87 -10.71
C ARG A 47 -10.25 -14.02 -11.96
N TRP A 48 -9.02 -14.01 -12.46
CA TRP A 48 -8.59 -13.25 -13.65
C TRP A 48 -8.83 -11.73 -13.55
N GLN A 49 -8.84 -11.20 -12.33
CA GLN A 49 -9.15 -9.81 -12.03
C GLN A 49 -7.93 -8.89 -11.95
N VAL A 50 -6.73 -9.49 -11.84
CA VAL A 50 -5.47 -8.76 -11.70
C VAL A 50 -4.43 -9.33 -12.65
N GLN A 51 -3.70 -8.46 -13.34
CA GLN A 51 -2.64 -8.87 -14.26
C GLN A 51 -1.25 -8.56 -13.72
N LYS A 52 -1.01 -7.29 -13.30
CA LYS A 52 0.28 -6.85 -12.77
C LYS A 52 0.11 -6.19 -11.42
N VAL A 53 0.88 -6.68 -10.46
CA VAL A 53 0.89 -6.17 -9.08
C VAL A 53 2.16 -5.38 -8.83
N LEU A 54 2.03 -4.19 -8.28
CA LEU A 54 3.14 -3.42 -7.73
C LEU A 54 3.11 -3.48 -6.21
N VAL A 55 4.23 -3.85 -5.62
CA VAL A 55 4.47 -3.74 -4.18
C VAL A 55 5.46 -2.60 -3.93
N VAL A 56 5.05 -1.63 -3.13
CA VAL A 56 5.91 -0.53 -2.67
C VAL A 56 6.27 -0.80 -1.21
N ALA A 57 7.54 -1.01 -0.93
CA ALA A 57 8.02 -1.43 0.39
C ALA A 57 9.24 -0.62 0.86
N PRO A 58 9.62 -0.68 2.14
CA PRO A 58 10.95 -0.24 2.58
C PRO A 58 12.06 -1.00 1.84
N LYS A 59 13.19 -0.33 1.56
CA LYS A 59 14.26 -0.88 0.73
C LYS A 59 14.68 -2.30 1.13
N LYS A 60 14.97 -2.53 2.42
CA LYS A 60 15.38 -3.87 2.91
C LYS A 60 14.31 -4.94 2.68
N VAL A 61 13.04 -4.58 2.79
CA VAL A 61 11.91 -5.49 2.55
C VAL A 61 11.75 -5.75 1.05
N ALA A 62 11.91 -4.72 0.22
CA ALA A 62 11.84 -4.83 -1.25
C ALA A 62 12.95 -5.71 -1.83
N GLU A 63 14.13 -5.73 -1.21
CA GLU A 63 15.29 -6.51 -1.68
C GLU A 63 15.06 -8.03 -1.67
N ALA A 64 14.33 -8.55 -0.68
CA ALA A 64 14.26 -9.99 -0.51
C ALA A 64 12.96 -10.55 0.09
N THR A 65 12.25 -9.80 0.95
CA THR A 65 11.16 -10.37 1.76
C THR A 65 10.05 -10.96 0.91
N TRP A 66 9.56 -10.21 -0.07
CA TRP A 66 8.45 -10.61 -0.94
C TRP A 66 8.81 -11.83 -1.80
N SER A 67 10.00 -11.84 -2.40
CA SER A 67 10.47 -12.97 -3.23
C SER A 67 10.70 -14.23 -2.40
N LYS A 68 11.31 -14.10 -1.22
CA LYS A 68 11.54 -15.22 -0.30
C LYS A 68 10.23 -15.81 0.21
N GLU A 69 9.28 -14.96 0.54
CA GLU A 69 7.99 -15.40 1.03
C GLU A 69 7.19 -16.13 -0.06
N ALA A 70 7.21 -15.64 -1.32
CA ALA A 70 6.61 -16.34 -2.45
C ALA A 70 7.25 -17.73 -2.68
N ALA A 71 8.58 -17.83 -2.61
CA ALA A 71 9.29 -19.10 -2.80
C ALA A 71 9.08 -20.11 -1.65
N LYS A 72 8.76 -19.63 -0.44
CA LYS A 72 8.60 -20.45 0.76
C LYS A 72 7.37 -21.35 0.72
N TRP A 73 6.25 -20.86 0.18
CA TRP A 73 4.94 -21.50 0.26
C TRP A 73 4.58 -22.23 -1.04
N ASP A 74 4.22 -23.53 -0.96
CA ASP A 74 3.98 -24.38 -2.13
C ASP A 74 2.95 -23.80 -3.10
N HIS A 75 1.88 -23.18 -2.58
CA HIS A 75 0.82 -22.57 -3.39
C HIS A 75 1.21 -21.23 -4.05
N LEU A 76 2.39 -20.68 -3.75
CA LEU A 76 2.88 -19.40 -4.27
C LEU A 76 4.13 -19.51 -5.13
N GLN A 77 4.76 -20.69 -5.22
CA GLN A 77 6.05 -20.87 -5.91
C GLN A 77 6.02 -20.53 -7.40
N HIS A 78 4.86 -20.59 -8.03
CA HIS A 78 4.68 -20.22 -9.44
C HIS A 78 4.60 -18.70 -9.66
N LEU A 79 4.42 -17.89 -8.60
CA LEU A 79 4.41 -16.44 -8.70
C LEU A 79 5.80 -15.90 -9.00
N ARG A 80 5.93 -15.24 -10.14
CA ARG A 80 7.19 -14.60 -10.55
C ARG A 80 7.28 -13.20 -9.97
N THR A 81 8.37 -12.92 -9.27
CA THR A 81 8.65 -11.61 -8.69
C THR A 81 9.81 -10.94 -9.42
N SER A 82 9.69 -9.65 -9.70
CA SER A 82 10.77 -8.81 -10.23
C SER A 82 11.09 -7.69 -9.24
N VAL A 83 12.35 -7.62 -8.82
CA VAL A 83 12.85 -6.62 -7.85
C VAL A 83 13.36 -5.39 -8.60
N VAL A 84 12.65 -4.27 -8.47
CA VAL A 84 12.88 -3.02 -9.22
C VAL A 84 13.73 -2.07 -8.38
N LEU A 85 15.03 -2.37 -8.26
CA LEU A 85 15.98 -1.64 -7.42
C LEU A 85 17.27 -1.27 -8.19
N GLY A 86 18.09 -0.43 -7.56
CA GLY A 86 19.39 0.00 -8.10
C GLY A 86 19.31 1.20 -9.03
N SER A 87 20.21 1.25 -10.03
CA SER A 87 20.25 2.34 -11.02
C SER A 87 19.00 2.36 -11.90
N ALA A 88 18.74 3.48 -12.58
CA ALA A 88 17.61 3.59 -13.50
C ALA A 88 17.62 2.48 -14.57
N THR A 89 18.78 2.18 -15.13
CA THR A 89 18.96 1.10 -16.12
C THR A 89 18.57 -0.27 -15.54
N LYS A 90 19.00 -0.59 -14.33
CA LYS A 90 18.64 -1.86 -13.65
C LYS A 90 17.12 -1.92 -13.40
N ARG A 91 16.52 -0.82 -12.94
CA ARG A 91 15.08 -0.75 -12.71
C ARG A 91 14.27 -0.93 -14.00
N ILE A 92 14.68 -0.29 -15.10
CA ILE A 92 14.02 -0.46 -16.40
C ILE A 92 14.12 -1.91 -16.87
N LYS A 93 15.29 -2.54 -16.75
CA LYS A 93 15.46 -3.97 -17.08
C LYS A 93 14.51 -4.84 -16.25
N ALA A 94 14.41 -4.58 -14.94
CA ALA A 94 13.52 -5.33 -14.05
C ALA A 94 12.03 -5.12 -14.41
N LEU A 95 11.61 -3.90 -14.78
CA LEU A 95 10.25 -3.60 -15.24
C LEU A 95 9.90 -4.27 -16.57
N ASN A 96 10.87 -4.47 -17.44
CA ASN A 96 10.70 -5.17 -18.73
C ASN A 96 10.82 -6.70 -18.60
N THR A 97 11.23 -7.22 -17.45
CA THR A 97 11.22 -8.65 -17.18
C THR A 97 9.80 -9.10 -16.85
N PRO A 98 9.25 -10.11 -17.59
CA PRO A 98 7.91 -10.61 -17.30
C PRO A 98 7.79 -11.18 -15.90
N ALA A 99 6.91 -10.59 -15.08
CA ALA A 99 6.63 -11.01 -13.71
C ALA A 99 5.17 -10.76 -13.34
N ASP A 100 4.71 -11.41 -12.29
CA ASP A 100 3.38 -11.22 -11.73
C ASP A 100 3.36 -10.08 -10.72
N ILE A 101 4.47 -9.95 -9.98
CA ILE A 101 4.66 -8.98 -8.90
C ILE A 101 5.96 -8.24 -9.13
N TYR A 102 5.88 -6.92 -9.13
CA TYR A 102 7.02 -6.02 -9.19
C TYR A 102 7.19 -5.35 -7.83
N VAL A 103 8.38 -5.43 -7.24
CA VAL A 103 8.65 -4.90 -5.91
C VAL A 103 9.63 -3.74 -6.01
N ILE A 104 9.21 -2.55 -5.57
CA ILE A 104 10.01 -1.33 -5.60
C ILE A 104 10.15 -0.73 -4.21
N ASN A 105 11.24 -0.04 -3.94
CA ASN A 105 11.34 0.73 -2.71
C ASN A 105 10.59 2.08 -2.81
N ARG A 106 10.02 2.48 -1.69
CA ARG A 106 9.16 3.68 -1.59
C ARG A 106 9.83 4.99 -2.05
N GLU A 107 11.16 5.06 -1.98
CA GLU A 107 11.94 6.23 -2.41
C GLU A 107 11.93 6.40 -3.94
N ASN A 108 11.69 5.32 -4.69
CA ASN A 108 11.66 5.34 -6.15
C ASN A 108 10.24 5.44 -6.75
N VAL A 109 9.21 5.64 -5.92
CA VAL A 109 7.81 5.76 -6.40
C VAL A 109 7.63 6.93 -7.35
N GLU A 110 8.19 8.10 -7.02
CA GLU A 110 8.11 9.30 -7.88
C GLU A 110 8.73 9.03 -9.25
N TRP A 111 9.92 8.44 -9.27
CA TRP A 111 10.58 8.04 -10.52
C TRP A 111 9.73 7.06 -11.34
N LEU A 112 9.13 6.06 -10.70
CA LEU A 112 8.29 5.06 -11.39
C LEU A 112 7.05 5.71 -12.02
N VAL A 113 6.40 6.60 -11.29
CA VAL A 113 5.23 7.34 -11.77
C VAL A 113 5.61 8.25 -12.94
N ASP A 114 6.75 8.93 -12.87
CA ASP A 114 7.25 9.78 -13.95
C ASP A 114 7.70 8.97 -15.18
N TYR A 115 8.18 7.76 -14.99
CA TYR A 115 8.55 6.84 -16.06
C TYR A 115 7.32 6.37 -16.86
N TYR A 116 6.25 5.93 -16.19
CA TYR A 116 5.06 5.42 -16.88
C TYR A 116 4.04 6.49 -17.22
N LYS A 117 3.94 7.55 -16.43
CA LYS A 117 2.93 8.62 -16.61
C LYS A 117 1.50 8.03 -16.76
N GLN A 118 0.86 8.25 -17.90
CA GLN A 118 -0.47 7.74 -18.20
C GLN A 118 -0.48 6.28 -18.65
N ALA A 119 0.67 5.73 -19.05
CA ALA A 119 0.82 4.32 -19.43
C ALA A 119 1.02 3.38 -18.22
N TRP A 120 0.46 3.74 -17.06
CA TRP A 120 0.57 2.99 -15.81
C TRP A 120 0.06 1.55 -15.97
N PRO A 121 0.93 0.52 -15.79
CA PRO A 121 0.57 -0.84 -16.13
C PRO A 121 0.05 -1.69 -14.96
N PHE A 122 0.11 -1.15 -13.72
CA PHE A 122 -0.21 -1.92 -12.52
C PHE A 122 -1.67 -1.70 -12.13
N ASP A 123 -2.46 -2.74 -12.22
CA ASP A 123 -3.88 -2.72 -11.84
C ASP A 123 -4.13 -3.00 -10.35
N MET A 124 -3.14 -3.55 -9.65
CA MET A 124 -3.14 -3.68 -8.18
C MET A 124 -1.85 -3.10 -7.60
N VAL A 125 -1.99 -2.31 -6.53
CA VAL A 125 -0.87 -1.74 -5.78
C VAL A 125 -0.99 -2.08 -4.30
N VAL A 126 0.10 -2.54 -3.73
CA VAL A 126 0.27 -2.83 -2.30
C VAL A 126 1.27 -1.85 -1.71
N LEU A 127 0.88 -1.09 -0.70
CA LEU A 127 1.76 -0.21 0.04
C LEU A 127 2.16 -0.88 1.35
N ASP A 128 3.33 -1.49 1.36
CA ASP A 128 3.91 -2.10 2.56
C ASP A 128 4.54 -1.02 3.45
N GLU A 129 4.27 -1.07 4.73
CA GLU A 129 4.50 0.01 5.68
C GLU A 129 3.87 1.33 5.21
N SER A 130 2.54 1.30 5.04
CA SER A 130 1.75 2.42 4.49
C SER A 130 1.85 3.72 5.29
N THR A 131 2.28 3.66 6.56
CA THR A 131 2.62 4.85 7.37
C THR A 131 3.66 5.76 6.71
N SER A 132 4.46 5.24 5.79
CA SER A 132 5.37 6.07 4.98
C SER A 132 4.63 7.03 4.04
N PHE A 133 3.33 6.83 3.82
CA PHE A 133 2.44 7.67 3.00
C PHE A 133 1.50 8.55 3.82
N LYS A 134 1.68 8.67 5.14
CA LYS A 134 0.83 9.46 6.02
C LYS A 134 0.90 10.98 5.81
N ASN A 135 1.95 11.47 5.15
CA ASN A 135 2.12 12.88 4.80
C ASN A 135 1.70 13.15 3.36
N SER A 136 0.54 13.77 3.18
CA SER A 136 -0.01 14.15 1.87
C SER A 136 0.82 15.18 1.10
N GLN A 137 1.73 15.89 1.76
CA GLN A 137 2.66 16.82 1.11
C GLN A 137 3.91 16.13 0.57
N SER A 138 4.17 14.88 0.96
CA SER A 138 5.34 14.14 0.49
C SER A 138 5.28 13.88 -1.02
N LYS A 139 6.43 13.91 -1.68
CA LYS A 139 6.56 13.63 -3.11
C LYS A 139 5.99 12.27 -3.49
N ARG A 140 6.26 11.24 -2.67
CA ARG A 140 5.77 9.87 -2.90
C ARG A 140 4.25 9.77 -2.83
N TRP A 141 3.61 10.47 -1.90
CA TRP A 141 2.15 10.49 -1.79
C TRP A 141 1.53 11.20 -3.00
N LYS A 142 2.05 12.37 -3.36
CA LYS A 142 1.60 13.13 -4.54
C LYS A 142 1.77 12.31 -5.83
N ALA A 143 2.87 11.58 -5.96
CA ALA A 143 3.11 10.70 -7.09
C ALA A 143 2.09 9.55 -7.13
N MET A 144 1.85 8.86 -6.02
CA MET A 144 0.86 7.78 -5.95
C MET A 144 -0.56 8.29 -6.24
N ARG A 145 -0.93 9.47 -5.74
CA ARG A 145 -2.22 10.10 -6.04
C ARG A 145 -2.43 10.35 -7.53
N ARG A 146 -1.37 10.75 -8.28
CA ARG A 146 -1.47 10.98 -9.74
C ARG A 146 -1.90 9.74 -10.52
N VAL A 147 -1.44 8.57 -10.10
CA VAL A 147 -1.75 7.29 -10.77
C VAL A 147 -2.90 6.52 -10.13
N ARG A 148 -3.44 6.99 -8.99
CA ARG A 148 -4.48 6.30 -8.24
C ARG A 148 -5.70 5.92 -9.10
N ARG A 149 -6.09 6.77 -10.05
CA ARG A 149 -7.23 6.54 -10.96
C ARG A 149 -7.04 5.33 -11.90
N PHE A 150 -5.80 4.89 -12.12
CA PHE A 150 -5.49 3.73 -12.96
C PHE A 150 -5.40 2.42 -12.17
N ILE A 151 -5.45 2.51 -10.84
CA ILE A 151 -5.29 1.38 -9.92
C ILE A 151 -6.68 0.87 -9.57
N LYS A 152 -6.98 -0.37 -9.97
CA LYS A 152 -8.25 -1.03 -9.67
C LYS A 152 -8.32 -1.52 -8.23
N ARG A 153 -7.19 -2.00 -7.69
CA ARG A 153 -7.11 -2.53 -6.32
C ARG A 153 -5.95 -1.92 -5.54
N MET A 154 -6.25 -1.46 -4.34
CA MET A 154 -5.26 -0.87 -3.43
C MET A 154 -5.27 -1.58 -2.08
N VAL A 155 -4.09 -2.03 -1.63
CA VAL A 155 -3.93 -2.66 -0.31
C VAL A 155 -2.90 -1.88 0.49
N LEU A 156 -3.24 -1.52 1.72
CA LEU A 156 -2.31 -0.93 2.67
C LEU A 156 -1.94 -1.95 3.74
N LEU A 157 -0.66 -2.10 4.01
CA LEU A 157 -0.14 -2.98 5.05
C LEU A 157 0.63 -2.15 6.09
N THR A 158 0.25 -2.25 7.36
CA THR A 158 1.02 -1.66 8.45
C THR A 158 0.63 -2.26 9.81
N GLY A 159 1.55 -2.24 10.75
CA GLY A 159 1.28 -2.55 12.16
C GLY A 159 0.86 -1.34 12.99
N THR A 160 1.12 -0.13 12.50
CA THR A 160 0.95 1.13 13.24
C THR A 160 0.33 2.21 12.37
N PRO A 161 -0.96 2.13 11.98
CA PRO A 161 -1.56 3.03 11.02
C PRO A 161 -1.61 4.49 11.49
N SER A 162 -1.68 4.71 12.80
CA SER A 162 -1.82 6.03 13.44
C SER A 162 -0.68 6.32 14.42
N SER A 163 0.57 6.27 13.95
CA SER A 163 1.77 6.37 14.79
C SER A 163 1.90 7.68 15.58
N LYS A 164 1.32 8.77 15.11
CA LYS A 164 1.28 10.09 15.77
C LYS A 164 -0.14 10.57 16.09
N GLY A 165 -1.12 9.68 16.00
CA GLY A 165 -2.54 9.99 16.20
C GLY A 165 -3.39 9.78 14.95
N LEU A 166 -4.70 9.90 15.12
CA LEU A 166 -5.69 9.61 14.06
C LEU A 166 -5.55 10.52 12.83
N ILE A 167 -4.91 11.67 12.98
CA ILE A 167 -4.64 12.59 11.86
C ILE A 167 -3.77 11.95 10.76
N ASP A 168 -2.91 10.97 11.12
CA ASP A 168 -2.07 10.24 10.19
C ASP A 168 -2.86 9.33 9.22
N LEU A 169 -4.13 9.04 9.54
CA LEU A 169 -4.96 8.13 8.74
C LEU A 169 -5.45 8.75 7.45
N TRP A 170 -5.76 10.05 7.43
CA TRP A 170 -6.38 10.68 6.27
C TRP A 170 -5.63 10.42 4.96
N ALA A 171 -4.34 10.69 4.94
CA ALA A 171 -3.54 10.54 3.72
C ALA A 171 -3.45 9.08 3.25
N GLN A 172 -3.39 8.13 4.18
CA GLN A 172 -3.36 6.70 3.87
C GLN A 172 -4.72 6.24 3.33
N VAL A 173 -5.82 6.56 4.02
CA VAL A 173 -7.17 6.18 3.62
C VAL A 173 -7.57 6.87 2.31
N TYR A 174 -7.13 8.10 2.07
CA TYR A 174 -7.35 8.78 0.79
C TYR A 174 -6.78 7.97 -0.39
N LEU A 175 -5.62 7.34 -0.25
CA LEU A 175 -5.07 6.47 -1.30
C LEU A 175 -5.89 5.20 -1.50
N LEU A 176 -6.63 4.72 -0.49
CA LEU A 176 -7.54 3.59 -0.66
C LEU A 176 -8.77 3.94 -1.51
N ASP A 177 -9.44 5.05 -1.19
CA ASP A 177 -10.80 5.32 -1.66
C ASP A 177 -11.00 6.71 -2.28
N CYS A 178 -9.91 7.45 -2.53
CA CYS A 178 -9.97 8.81 -3.09
C CYS A 178 -10.79 9.79 -2.25
N GLY A 179 -10.84 9.61 -0.93
CA GLY A 179 -11.50 10.51 0.00
C GLY A 179 -12.99 10.22 0.26
N GLU A 180 -13.45 9.03 -0.10
CA GLU A 180 -14.84 8.61 0.13
C GLU A 180 -15.16 8.53 1.64
N ARG A 181 -14.29 7.88 2.44
CA ARG A 181 -14.53 7.69 3.89
C ARG A 181 -14.19 8.91 4.73
N LEU A 182 -13.05 9.53 4.51
CA LEU A 182 -12.52 10.60 5.37
C LEU A 182 -12.56 12.01 4.75
N GLY A 183 -13.22 12.15 3.60
CA GLY A 183 -13.37 13.42 2.90
C GLY A 183 -12.24 13.75 1.94
N GLN A 184 -12.52 14.69 1.04
CA GLN A 184 -11.67 15.04 -0.10
C GLN A 184 -10.44 15.89 0.28
N SER A 185 -10.45 16.53 1.45
CA SER A 185 -9.36 17.38 1.90
C SER A 185 -8.97 17.12 3.36
N LEU A 186 -7.68 17.26 3.65
CA LEU A 186 -7.16 17.16 5.01
C LEU A 186 -7.74 18.27 5.91
N SER A 187 -8.03 19.46 5.36
CA SER A 187 -8.64 20.57 6.11
C SER A 187 -10.04 20.20 6.60
N ALA A 188 -10.88 19.70 5.70
CA ALA A 188 -12.24 19.24 6.07
C ALA A 188 -12.21 18.08 7.07
N TYR A 189 -11.27 17.16 6.93
CA TYR A 189 -11.06 16.07 7.90
C TYR A 189 -10.68 16.60 9.28
N ARG A 190 -9.77 17.60 9.35
CA ARG A 190 -9.38 18.26 10.61
C ARG A 190 -10.53 18.98 11.25
N GLU A 191 -11.27 19.81 10.49
CA GLU A 191 -12.41 20.57 10.99
C GLU A 191 -13.52 19.67 11.54
N ARG A 192 -13.70 18.49 10.94
CA ARG A 192 -14.77 17.56 11.32
C ARG A 192 -14.45 16.71 12.55
N TYR A 193 -13.18 16.33 12.74
CA TYR A 193 -12.80 15.31 13.72
C TYR A 193 -11.76 15.75 14.75
N PHE A 194 -11.27 16.99 14.67
CA PHE A 194 -10.21 17.45 15.54
C PHE A 194 -10.42 18.89 15.99
N ASP A 195 -10.08 19.14 17.27
CA ASP A 195 -9.96 20.47 17.82
C ASP A 195 -8.51 20.94 17.82
N PRO A 196 -8.23 22.24 17.64
CA PRO A 196 -6.90 22.80 17.84
C PRO A 196 -6.46 22.61 19.28
N ASP A 197 -5.28 21.99 19.50
CA ASP A 197 -4.74 21.73 20.82
C ASP A 197 -3.69 22.78 21.21
N GLN A 198 -2.66 22.94 20.38
CA GLN A 198 -1.65 23.99 20.57
C GLN A 198 -1.70 24.96 19.38
N ARG A 199 -1.88 26.24 19.67
CA ARG A 199 -1.97 27.30 18.66
C ARG A 199 -1.28 28.59 19.10
N SER A 200 -0.73 29.33 18.13
CA SER A 200 -0.42 30.74 18.24
C SER A 200 -1.55 31.59 17.67
N ARG A 201 -1.41 32.91 17.66
CA ARG A 201 -2.38 33.80 17.01
C ARG A 201 -2.56 33.53 15.51
N THR A 202 -1.54 32.96 14.85
CA THR A 202 -1.52 32.78 13.38
C THR A 202 -1.37 31.33 12.93
N GLN A 203 -1.03 30.40 13.83
CA GLN A 203 -0.71 29.01 13.43
C GLN A 203 -1.16 27.98 14.47
N ILE A 204 -1.72 26.87 14.00
CA ILE A 204 -2.04 25.68 14.80
C ILE A 204 -0.87 24.70 14.70
N PHE A 205 -0.30 24.32 15.84
CA PHE A 205 0.85 23.40 15.92
C PHE A 205 0.44 21.95 16.11
N SER A 206 -0.65 21.71 16.87
CA SER A 206 -1.15 20.36 17.10
C SER A 206 -2.69 20.30 17.11
N TYR A 207 -3.21 19.11 16.88
CA TYR A 207 -4.64 18.82 16.87
C TYR A 207 -4.93 17.66 17.81
N LYS A 208 -6.03 17.75 18.54
CA LYS A 208 -6.58 16.72 19.40
C LYS A 208 -7.88 16.19 18.78
N ALA A 209 -8.09 14.88 18.83
CA ALA A 209 -9.35 14.31 18.35
C ALA A 209 -10.51 14.86 19.20
N THR A 210 -11.57 15.27 18.52
CA THR A 210 -12.78 15.76 19.18
C THR A 210 -13.38 14.59 19.96
N THR A 211 -13.54 14.77 21.26
CA THR A 211 -14.35 13.88 22.10
C THR A 211 -15.82 14.21 21.82
N GLN A 212 -16.44 13.52 20.89
CA GLN A 212 -17.89 13.53 20.82
C GLN A 212 -18.42 12.59 21.93
N PRO A 213 -19.44 13.02 22.66
CA PRO A 213 -20.13 12.15 23.63
C PRO A 213 -20.83 10.98 22.94
#